data_4b49858d44332093329aa8efc47b1a13
#
_entry.id   4b49858d44332093329aa8efc47b1a13
#
_cell.length_a   1.000
_cell.length_b   1.000
_cell.length_c   1.000
_cell.angle_alpha   90.00
_cell.angle_beta   90.00
_cell.angle_gamma   90.00
#
_symmetry.space_group_name_H-M   'P 1'
#
loop_
_entity.id
_entity.type
_entity.pdbx_description
1 polymer ?
#
loop_
_entity_poly.entity_id
_entity_poly.type
_entity_poly.pdbx_seq_one_letter_code
_entity_poly.pdbx_strand_id
1 'polypeptide(L)'
;MSLPSTVEAITIAKTGGPEVIQKTTIPFPAPDSGSIVIKVEYLGVNFIDVYYRTGVYPYKQFPAVLGKETSGTIVALPTDETVLNNETFKKNGFKVGGKVAADSLGTHATYISVPWKSVYPVPASISTRTAAAGLLQALTAYTFFEEAYHVKAGDTILVHTVAGGLGLLFAQLGRARGARVIGTTSTKEKAALARENGADEVILYKDEDTVARVLELTGGEGVDAVFDGVGKDTFDNNFKLIKRKGTIVSVGNASGPVAPFSPLRLVEKNVKLLRPTMTNYTYTPEEALYYGRKVFELIGDGTLKINIFKEYPFTAEGVREAQSDLVSGKTTGKVIIKVD
;
A
#
# COMPACT_ATOMS: atom_id res chain seq x y z
N MET A 1 27.04 -13.93 14.52
CA MET A 1 27.40 -12.51 14.65
C MET A 1 26.59 -11.95 15.81
N SER A 2 27.21 -11.19 16.70
CA SER A 2 26.49 -10.46 17.75
C SER A 2 25.65 -9.35 17.12
N LEU A 3 24.43 -9.15 17.60
CA LEU A 3 23.59 -8.03 17.18
C LEU A 3 24.22 -6.71 17.66
N PRO A 4 24.08 -5.60 16.91
CA PRO A 4 24.62 -4.31 17.30
C PRO A 4 23.89 -3.75 18.55
N SER A 5 24.53 -2.86 19.29
CA SER A 5 23.89 -2.18 20.43
C SER A 5 23.00 -1.01 20.04
N THR A 6 23.23 -0.45 18.85
CA THR A 6 22.49 0.69 18.28
C THR A 6 22.18 0.46 16.80
N VAL A 7 21.21 1.18 16.28
CA VAL A 7 20.79 1.15 14.87
C VAL A 7 20.56 2.55 14.36
N GLU A 8 20.73 2.74 13.05
CA GLU A 8 20.34 3.96 12.37
C GLU A 8 18.85 3.90 12.02
N ALA A 9 18.13 4.99 12.25
CA ALA A 9 16.71 5.09 11.98
C ALA A 9 16.33 6.46 11.40
N ILE A 10 15.26 6.49 10.61
CA ILE A 10 14.63 7.73 10.16
C ILE A 10 13.54 8.08 11.17
N THR A 11 13.70 9.21 11.83
CA THR A 11 12.83 9.63 12.94
C THR A 11 12.26 11.02 12.74
N ILE A 12 11.19 11.31 13.47
CA ILE A 12 10.64 12.65 13.65
C ILE A 12 10.45 12.93 15.13
N ALA A 13 10.79 14.16 15.56
CA ALA A 13 10.59 14.61 16.94
C ALA A 13 9.18 15.23 17.14
N LYS A 14 8.50 15.58 16.08
CA LYS A 14 7.13 16.15 16.04
C LYS A 14 6.55 15.95 14.64
N THR A 15 5.25 16.12 14.50
CA THR A 15 4.61 16.19 13.17
C THR A 15 4.98 17.46 12.43
N GLY A 16 4.98 17.41 11.08
CA GLY A 16 5.32 18.58 10.26
C GLY A 16 5.52 18.25 8.79
N GLY A 17 6.13 19.18 8.05
CA GLY A 17 6.56 19.00 6.67
C GLY A 17 7.78 18.05 6.55
N PRO A 18 8.33 17.87 5.33
CA PRO A 18 9.49 16.99 5.14
C PRO A 18 10.72 17.38 5.98
N GLU A 19 10.84 18.62 6.39
CA GLU A 19 11.94 19.16 7.20
C GLU A 19 12.08 18.51 8.59
N VAL A 20 11.01 17.92 9.13
CA VAL A 20 11.06 17.25 10.45
C VAL A 20 11.75 15.88 10.41
N ILE A 21 11.96 15.33 9.19
CA ILE A 21 12.59 14.02 9.00
C ILE A 21 14.09 14.13 9.33
N GLN A 22 14.55 13.25 10.20
CA GLN A 22 15.95 13.16 10.63
C GLN A 22 16.44 11.71 10.54
N LYS A 23 17.73 11.52 10.29
CA LYS A 23 18.40 10.23 10.50
C LYS A 23 19.10 10.28 11.86
N THR A 24 18.79 9.34 12.73
CA THR A 24 19.29 9.31 14.11
C THR A 24 19.75 7.91 14.48
N THR A 25 20.70 7.85 15.41
CA THR A 25 21.10 6.59 16.04
C THR A 25 20.21 6.34 17.26
N ILE A 26 19.57 5.18 17.30
CA ILE A 26 18.71 4.76 18.41
C ILE A 26 19.20 3.43 19.00
N PRO A 27 18.84 3.08 20.26
CA PRO A 27 19.11 1.75 20.79
C PRO A 27 18.62 0.66 19.86
N PHE A 28 19.33 -0.46 19.80
CA PHE A 28 18.84 -1.63 19.08
C PHE A 28 17.45 -2.03 19.60
N PRO A 29 16.45 -2.25 18.73
CA PRO A 29 15.12 -2.61 19.19
C PRO A 29 15.19 -3.96 19.91
N ALA A 30 14.97 -3.94 21.22
CA ALA A 30 14.93 -5.17 22.02
C ALA A 30 13.81 -6.07 21.44
N PRO A 31 14.14 -7.30 21.02
CA PRO A 31 13.10 -8.22 20.58
C PRO A 31 12.23 -8.55 21.78
N ASP A 32 10.90 -8.31 21.67
CA ASP A 32 9.98 -8.97 22.59
C ASP A 32 9.90 -10.46 22.25
N SER A 33 9.38 -11.26 23.17
CA SER A 33 9.38 -12.72 23.02
C SER A 33 8.60 -13.22 21.81
N GLY A 34 7.66 -12.41 21.28
CA GLY A 34 6.79 -12.74 20.12
C GLY A 34 7.24 -12.11 18.79
N SER A 35 8.40 -11.44 18.76
CA SER A 35 8.83 -10.69 17.58
C SER A 35 9.93 -11.39 16.79
N ILE A 36 9.97 -11.11 15.50
CA ILE A 36 11.06 -11.45 14.57
C ILE A 36 11.95 -10.22 14.42
N VAL A 37 13.28 -10.40 14.53
CA VAL A 37 14.24 -9.33 14.25
C VAL A 37 14.71 -9.46 12.82
N ILE A 38 14.61 -8.35 12.09
CA ILE A 38 14.95 -8.26 10.67
C ILE A 38 16.10 -7.28 10.49
N LYS A 39 17.16 -7.71 9.78
CA LYS A 39 18.14 -6.81 9.17
C LYS A 39 17.50 -6.28 7.88
N VAL A 40 17.28 -4.98 7.83
CA VAL A 40 16.57 -4.32 6.76
C VAL A 40 17.50 -4.09 5.56
N GLU A 41 16.99 -4.34 4.36
CA GLU A 41 17.69 -4.12 3.09
C GLU A 41 16.99 -3.05 2.24
N TYR A 42 15.65 -3.03 2.25
CA TYR A 42 14.84 -2.06 1.50
C TYR A 42 13.63 -1.62 2.30
N LEU A 43 13.23 -0.37 2.09
CA LEU A 43 12.03 0.23 2.66
C LEU A 43 11.08 0.62 1.53
N GLY A 44 9.78 0.36 1.71
CA GLY A 44 8.74 0.89 0.85
C GLY A 44 8.20 2.21 1.40
N VAL A 45 8.14 3.25 0.55
CA VAL A 45 7.54 4.53 0.92
C VAL A 45 6.09 4.58 0.46
N ASN A 46 5.20 4.96 1.35
CA ASN A 46 3.75 4.95 1.15
C ASN A 46 3.11 6.27 1.58
N PHE A 47 1.91 6.59 1.06
CA PHE A 47 1.16 7.76 1.51
C PHE A 47 0.84 7.73 3.00
N ILE A 48 0.68 6.53 3.59
CA ILE A 48 0.44 6.40 5.04
C ILE A 48 1.61 6.95 5.87
N ASP A 49 2.85 6.87 5.38
CA ASP A 49 4.03 7.44 6.05
C ASP A 49 3.91 8.97 6.11
N VAL A 50 3.40 9.58 5.03
CA VAL A 50 3.11 11.02 4.99
C VAL A 50 1.99 11.38 5.95
N TYR A 51 0.92 10.56 6.03
CA TYR A 51 -0.18 10.82 6.97
C TYR A 51 0.27 10.78 8.43
N TYR A 52 1.13 9.85 8.79
CA TYR A 52 1.74 9.82 10.12
C TYR A 52 2.67 11.02 10.35
N ARG A 53 3.54 11.35 9.40
CA ARG A 53 4.45 12.49 9.53
C ARG A 53 3.70 13.82 9.69
N THR A 54 2.63 14.03 8.95
CA THR A 54 1.84 15.27 8.98
C THR A 54 0.82 15.34 10.12
N GLY A 55 0.60 14.23 10.84
CA GLY A 55 -0.35 14.17 11.96
C GLY A 55 -1.80 13.88 11.56
N VAL A 56 -2.07 13.53 10.29
CA VAL A 56 -3.39 13.01 9.86
C VAL A 56 -3.70 11.71 10.62
N TYR A 57 -2.68 10.87 10.83
CA TYR A 57 -2.74 9.73 11.73
C TYR A 57 -1.82 9.98 12.92
N PRO A 58 -2.28 9.75 14.17
CA PRO A 58 -1.50 10.08 15.37
C PRO A 58 -0.40 9.02 15.65
N TYR A 59 0.79 9.49 16.04
CA TYR A 59 1.74 8.67 16.78
C TYR A 59 1.40 8.66 18.27
N LYS A 60 1.66 7.55 18.95
CA LYS A 60 1.46 7.43 20.41
C LYS A 60 2.46 8.28 21.21
N GLN A 61 3.68 8.43 20.67
CA GLN A 61 4.77 9.15 21.33
C GLN A 61 5.80 9.65 20.32
N PHE A 62 6.61 10.61 20.75
CA PHE A 62 7.77 11.15 20.03
C PHE A 62 9.04 11.03 20.91
N PRO A 63 10.26 10.93 20.33
CA PRO A 63 10.50 10.79 18.90
C PRO A 63 9.93 9.49 18.34
N ALA A 64 9.47 9.49 17.09
CA ALA A 64 8.88 8.33 16.43
C ALA A 64 9.74 7.91 15.23
N VAL A 65 9.93 6.59 15.05
CA VAL A 65 10.52 6.02 13.83
C VAL A 65 9.45 5.99 12.75
N LEU A 66 9.78 6.47 11.56
CA LEU A 66 8.89 6.46 10.40
C LEU A 66 8.79 5.06 9.76
N GLY A 67 7.87 4.95 8.81
CA GLY A 67 7.76 3.82 7.90
C GLY A 67 6.74 2.78 8.30
N LYS A 68 6.18 2.15 7.27
CA LYS A 68 5.15 1.12 7.41
C LYS A 68 5.54 -0.18 6.70
N GLU A 69 6.47 -0.15 5.76
CA GLU A 69 6.80 -1.28 4.90
C GLU A 69 8.32 -1.45 4.76
N THR A 70 8.77 -2.70 4.84
CA THR A 70 10.18 -3.04 4.69
C THR A 70 10.36 -4.47 4.18
N SER A 71 11.57 -4.77 3.75
CA SER A 71 12.05 -6.13 3.51
C SER A 71 13.51 -6.29 3.93
N GLY A 72 13.89 -7.51 4.20
CA GLY A 72 15.24 -7.85 4.60
C GLY A 72 15.39 -9.32 4.96
N THR A 73 16.35 -9.59 5.83
CA THR A 73 16.72 -10.94 6.24
C THR A 73 16.50 -11.13 7.75
N ILE A 74 15.91 -12.24 8.15
CA ILE A 74 15.72 -12.61 9.57
C ILE A 74 17.08 -12.82 10.24
N VAL A 75 17.30 -12.16 11.38
CA VAL A 75 18.51 -12.35 12.21
C VAL A 75 18.20 -12.97 13.57
N ALA A 76 16.95 -12.88 14.05
CA ALA A 76 16.50 -13.62 15.24
C ALA A 76 15.02 -13.99 15.12
N LEU A 77 14.66 -15.13 15.69
CA LEU A 77 13.28 -15.64 15.78
C LEU A 77 12.69 -15.32 17.15
N PRO A 78 11.37 -15.40 17.32
CA PRO A 78 10.72 -15.31 18.62
C PRO A 78 11.27 -16.33 19.60
N THR A 79 11.19 -16.00 20.89
CA THR A 79 11.59 -16.91 21.99
C THR A 79 10.40 -17.42 22.78
N ASP A 80 9.19 -16.93 22.51
CA ASP A 80 7.96 -17.37 23.14
C ASP A 80 7.55 -18.75 22.61
N GLU A 81 7.52 -19.74 23.48
CA GLU A 81 7.14 -21.11 23.14
C GLU A 81 5.70 -21.21 22.58
N THR A 82 4.80 -20.32 23.00
CA THR A 82 3.43 -20.30 22.47
C THR A 82 3.42 -19.88 21.01
N VAL A 83 4.29 -18.95 20.60
CA VAL A 83 4.50 -18.54 19.22
C VAL A 83 5.17 -19.66 18.42
N LEU A 84 6.26 -20.23 18.96
CA LEU A 84 7.01 -21.31 18.27
C LEU A 84 6.13 -22.56 18.06
N ASN A 85 5.17 -22.81 18.94
CA ASN A 85 4.21 -23.90 18.82
C ASN A 85 2.96 -23.58 18.02
N ASN A 86 2.75 -22.32 17.62
CA ASN A 86 1.61 -21.91 16.81
C ASN A 86 1.68 -22.52 15.40
N GLU A 87 0.60 -23.15 14.95
CA GLU A 87 0.55 -23.85 13.66
C GLU A 87 0.73 -22.91 12.46
N THR A 88 0.21 -21.69 12.54
CA THR A 88 0.37 -20.68 11.46
C THR A 88 1.80 -20.17 11.42
N PHE A 89 2.45 -19.97 12.58
CA PHE A 89 3.89 -19.65 12.63
C PHE A 89 4.73 -20.74 11.98
N LYS A 90 4.49 -22.01 12.31
CA LYS A 90 5.19 -23.16 11.69
C LYS A 90 4.98 -23.21 10.19
N LYS A 91 3.74 -22.97 9.72
CA LYS A 91 3.40 -22.92 8.29
C LYS A 91 4.11 -21.80 7.52
N ASN A 92 4.47 -20.69 8.18
CA ASN A 92 5.26 -19.62 7.56
C ASN A 92 6.70 -20.06 7.26
N GLY A 93 7.25 -21.03 7.98
CA GLY A 93 8.57 -21.57 7.75
C GLY A 93 9.71 -20.56 8.00
N PHE A 94 9.52 -19.64 8.95
CA PHE A 94 10.52 -18.65 9.30
C PHE A 94 11.83 -19.29 9.79
N LYS A 95 12.95 -18.79 9.31
CA LYS A 95 14.29 -19.23 9.73
C LYS A 95 15.28 -18.09 9.66
N VAL A 96 16.29 -18.10 10.52
CA VAL A 96 17.41 -17.15 10.43
C VAL A 96 18.06 -17.24 9.05
N GLY A 97 18.37 -16.11 8.45
CA GLY A 97 18.84 -15.99 7.07
C GLY A 97 17.73 -16.05 6.01
N GLY A 98 16.46 -16.28 6.39
CA GLY A 98 15.33 -16.26 5.48
C GLY A 98 14.96 -14.83 5.07
N LYS A 99 14.61 -14.64 3.79
CA LYS A 99 14.09 -13.36 3.28
C LYS A 99 12.66 -13.15 3.74
N VAL A 100 12.36 -11.92 4.19
CA VAL A 100 11.01 -11.52 4.62
C VAL A 100 10.71 -10.10 4.19
N ALA A 101 9.41 -9.80 4.13
CA ALA A 101 8.90 -8.43 4.13
C ALA A 101 7.99 -8.24 5.34
N ALA A 102 7.79 -7.00 5.78
CA ALA A 102 6.97 -6.71 6.95
C ALA A 102 6.13 -5.45 6.76
N ASP A 103 4.92 -5.49 7.33
CA ASP A 103 3.97 -4.39 7.44
C ASP A 103 3.79 -4.03 8.92
N SER A 104 4.58 -3.09 9.41
CA SER A 104 4.52 -2.60 10.78
C SER A 104 4.91 -1.14 10.84
N LEU A 105 4.39 -0.42 11.83
CA LEU A 105 4.81 0.97 12.05
C LEU A 105 6.23 1.00 12.63
N GLY A 106 7.05 1.95 12.17
CA GLY A 106 8.43 2.12 12.65
C GLY A 106 9.46 1.27 11.92
N THR A 107 9.25 1.00 10.63
CA THR A 107 10.13 0.13 9.84
C THR A 107 11.35 0.81 9.23
N HIS A 108 11.42 2.14 9.24
CA HIS A 108 12.53 2.87 8.60
C HIS A 108 13.79 2.90 9.51
N ALA A 109 14.40 1.74 9.74
CA ALA A 109 15.65 1.55 10.47
C ALA A 109 16.47 0.43 9.85
N THR A 110 17.77 0.35 10.20
CA THR A 110 18.67 -0.71 9.69
C THR A 110 18.35 -2.09 10.28
N TYR A 111 17.77 -2.13 11.47
CA TYR A 111 17.21 -3.33 12.11
C TYR A 111 15.89 -2.98 12.78
N ILE A 112 14.96 -3.90 12.75
CA ILE A 112 13.65 -3.76 13.38
C ILE A 112 13.28 -5.03 14.13
N SER A 113 12.47 -4.88 15.18
CA SER A 113 11.79 -5.98 15.88
C SER A 113 10.29 -5.86 15.58
N VAL A 114 9.70 -6.87 15.00
CA VAL A 114 8.32 -6.84 14.48
C VAL A 114 7.54 -8.05 14.97
N PRO A 115 6.29 -7.90 15.46
CA PRO A 115 5.44 -9.03 15.77
C PRO A 115 5.37 -9.99 14.58
N TRP A 116 5.59 -11.29 14.84
CA TRP A 116 5.71 -12.29 13.78
C TRP A 116 4.52 -12.32 12.81
N LYS A 117 3.31 -11.99 13.26
CA LYS A 117 2.09 -11.93 12.46
C LYS A 117 2.09 -10.82 11.40
N SER A 118 2.97 -9.84 11.53
CA SER A 118 3.16 -8.75 10.57
C SER A 118 4.34 -9.00 9.62
N VAL A 119 4.89 -10.22 9.63
CA VAL A 119 6.04 -10.64 8.81
C VAL A 119 5.58 -11.67 7.79
N TYR A 120 6.01 -11.49 6.56
CA TYR A 120 5.62 -12.29 5.40
C TYR A 120 6.87 -12.94 4.77
N PRO A 121 6.93 -14.29 4.72
CA PRO A 121 8.03 -14.98 4.05
C PRO A 121 8.08 -14.62 2.57
N VAL A 122 9.27 -14.25 2.08
CA VAL A 122 9.49 -13.92 0.67
C VAL A 122 10.03 -15.15 -0.06
N PRO A 123 9.35 -15.61 -1.14
CA PRO A 123 9.83 -16.72 -1.95
C PRO A 123 11.24 -16.48 -2.50
N ALA A 124 12.03 -17.54 -2.69
CA ALA A 124 13.40 -17.44 -3.17
C ALA A 124 13.53 -16.73 -4.53
N SER A 125 12.53 -16.89 -5.40
CA SER A 125 12.45 -16.26 -6.73
C SER A 125 12.23 -14.74 -6.68
N ILE A 126 11.79 -14.19 -5.54
CA ILE A 126 11.50 -12.77 -5.38
C ILE A 126 12.65 -12.10 -4.60
N SER A 127 13.13 -10.96 -5.09
CA SER A 127 14.14 -10.17 -4.38
C SER A 127 13.52 -9.41 -3.22
N THR A 128 14.32 -9.11 -2.19
CA THR A 128 13.92 -8.21 -1.09
C THR A 128 13.53 -6.82 -1.64
N ARG A 129 14.22 -6.34 -2.69
CA ARG A 129 13.86 -5.11 -3.40
C ARG A 129 12.42 -5.13 -3.94
N THR A 130 12.05 -6.19 -4.62
CA THR A 130 10.68 -6.36 -5.15
C THR A 130 9.67 -6.54 -4.03
N ALA A 131 10.03 -7.26 -2.97
CA ALA A 131 9.16 -7.47 -1.82
C ALA A 131 8.84 -6.17 -1.06
N ALA A 132 9.84 -5.30 -0.80
CA ALA A 132 9.61 -3.97 -0.22
C ALA A 132 8.83 -3.03 -1.14
N ALA A 133 8.94 -3.22 -2.44
CA ALA A 133 8.18 -2.43 -3.41
C ALA A 133 6.73 -2.89 -3.55
N GLY A 134 6.44 -4.15 -3.26
CA GLY A 134 5.16 -4.78 -3.61
C GLY A 134 4.24 -5.10 -2.44
N LEU A 135 4.76 -5.47 -1.27
CA LEU A 135 3.97 -6.09 -0.21
C LEU A 135 2.71 -5.29 0.16
N LEU A 136 2.88 -4.05 0.63
CA LEU A 136 1.75 -3.27 1.16
C LEU A 136 0.74 -2.92 0.07
N GLN A 137 1.23 -2.53 -1.11
CA GLN A 137 0.35 -2.16 -2.22
C GLN A 137 -0.36 -3.38 -2.82
N ALA A 138 0.31 -4.54 -2.96
CA ALA A 138 -0.30 -5.75 -3.47
C ALA A 138 -1.31 -6.33 -2.47
N LEU A 139 -0.98 -6.35 -1.16
CA LEU A 139 -1.95 -6.72 -0.12
C LEU A 139 -3.19 -5.81 -0.17
N THR A 140 -2.99 -4.49 -0.28
CA THR A 140 -4.11 -3.54 -0.39
C THR A 140 -4.96 -3.81 -1.63
N ALA A 141 -4.33 -3.94 -2.80
CA ALA A 141 -5.05 -4.17 -4.04
C ALA A 141 -5.83 -5.48 -4.01
N TYR A 142 -5.18 -6.55 -3.56
CA TYR A 142 -5.79 -7.88 -3.56
C TYR A 142 -6.92 -7.98 -2.53
N THR A 143 -6.69 -7.57 -1.27
CA THR A 143 -7.71 -7.62 -0.22
C THR A 143 -8.90 -6.72 -0.54
N PHE A 144 -8.67 -5.55 -1.16
CA PHE A 144 -9.79 -4.67 -1.53
C PHE A 144 -10.62 -5.24 -2.67
N PHE A 145 -10.02 -5.99 -3.57
CA PHE A 145 -10.73 -6.69 -4.65
C PHE A 145 -11.44 -7.97 -4.17
N GLU A 146 -11.03 -8.55 -3.05
CA GLU A 146 -11.74 -9.70 -2.45
C GLU A 146 -12.82 -9.24 -1.47
N GLU A 147 -12.47 -8.36 -0.54
CA GLU A 147 -13.25 -8.10 0.66
C GLU A 147 -14.08 -6.81 0.61
N ALA A 148 -13.50 -5.71 0.04
CA ALA A 148 -14.23 -4.44 -0.02
C ALA A 148 -15.26 -4.42 -1.14
N TYR A 149 -14.89 -4.94 -2.31
CA TYR A 149 -15.77 -5.21 -3.42
C TYR A 149 -15.20 -6.39 -4.22
N HIS A 150 -15.93 -7.49 -4.26
CA HIS A 150 -15.49 -8.67 -5.01
C HIS A 150 -15.58 -8.41 -6.52
N VAL A 151 -14.44 -7.98 -7.09
CA VAL A 151 -14.31 -7.71 -8.53
C VAL A 151 -14.32 -9.01 -9.31
N LYS A 152 -15.18 -9.10 -10.32
CA LYS A 152 -15.38 -10.30 -11.16
C LYS A 152 -15.50 -9.96 -12.64
N ALA A 153 -15.45 -10.97 -13.46
CA ALA A 153 -15.63 -10.83 -14.91
C ALA A 153 -16.97 -10.15 -15.25
N GLY A 154 -16.92 -9.21 -16.19
CA GLY A 154 -18.03 -8.40 -16.63
C GLY A 154 -18.31 -7.14 -15.81
N ASP A 155 -17.67 -6.96 -14.65
CA ASP A 155 -17.76 -5.68 -13.92
C ASP A 155 -17.05 -4.57 -14.71
N THR A 156 -17.57 -3.34 -14.60
CA THR A 156 -16.86 -2.12 -15.01
C THR A 156 -16.46 -1.35 -13.76
N ILE A 157 -15.17 -1.12 -13.54
CA ILE A 157 -14.67 -0.43 -12.38
C ILE A 157 -13.96 0.88 -12.76
N LEU A 158 -14.04 1.88 -11.87
CA LEU A 158 -13.25 3.10 -11.97
C LEU A 158 -12.13 3.09 -10.94
N VAL A 159 -10.91 3.34 -11.40
CA VAL A 159 -9.72 3.48 -10.55
C VAL A 159 -9.18 4.90 -10.68
N HIS A 160 -9.32 5.71 -9.64
CA HIS A 160 -8.67 7.01 -9.61
C HIS A 160 -7.16 6.89 -9.43
N THR A 161 -6.38 7.78 -10.07
CA THR A 161 -4.90 7.74 -10.07
C THR A 161 -4.33 6.40 -10.55
N VAL A 162 -4.90 5.87 -11.64
CA VAL A 162 -4.62 4.51 -12.15
C VAL A 162 -3.15 4.28 -12.52
N ALA A 163 -2.36 5.30 -12.79
CA ALA A 163 -0.91 5.21 -13.09
C ALA A 163 -0.02 5.31 -11.83
N GLY A 164 -0.58 5.47 -10.64
CA GLY A 164 0.14 5.38 -9.37
C GLY A 164 0.44 3.92 -9.00
N GLY A 165 1.31 3.69 -8.01
CA GLY A 165 1.73 2.33 -7.65
C GLY A 165 0.58 1.38 -7.35
N LEU A 166 -0.36 1.78 -6.49
CA LEU A 166 -1.56 0.98 -6.20
C LEU A 166 -2.52 0.91 -7.38
N GLY A 167 -2.66 2.02 -8.13
CA GLY A 167 -3.54 2.09 -9.32
C GLY A 167 -3.13 1.10 -10.40
N LEU A 168 -1.83 0.96 -10.68
CA LEU A 168 -1.32 -0.03 -11.63
C LEU A 168 -1.65 -1.46 -11.20
N LEU A 169 -1.58 -1.77 -9.90
CA LEU A 169 -1.93 -3.10 -9.39
C LEU A 169 -3.44 -3.37 -9.48
N PHE A 170 -4.29 -2.36 -9.22
CA PHE A 170 -5.73 -2.48 -9.47
C PHE A 170 -6.04 -2.73 -10.94
N ALA A 171 -5.35 -2.05 -11.87
CA ALA A 171 -5.54 -2.27 -13.30
C ALA A 171 -5.13 -3.69 -13.72
N GLN A 172 -3.98 -4.17 -13.25
CA GLN A 172 -3.50 -5.53 -13.53
C GLN A 172 -4.44 -6.60 -12.98
N LEU A 173 -4.90 -6.47 -11.73
CA LEU A 173 -5.86 -7.39 -11.12
C LEU A 173 -7.22 -7.35 -11.80
N GLY A 174 -7.72 -6.15 -12.17
CA GLY A 174 -8.98 -5.98 -12.86
C GLY A 174 -8.96 -6.72 -14.20
N ARG A 175 -7.92 -6.52 -15.00
CA ARG A 175 -7.70 -7.26 -16.25
C ARG A 175 -7.64 -8.77 -16.01
N ALA A 176 -6.87 -9.22 -15.02
CA ALA A 176 -6.72 -10.64 -14.70
C ALA A 176 -8.05 -11.31 -14.31
N ARG A 177 -8.99 -10.54 -13.74
CA ARG A 177 -10.33 -11.01 -13.37
C ARG A 177 -11.38 -10.84 -14.48
N GLY A 178 -11.02 -10.28 -15.63
CA GLY A 178 -11.94 -10.02 -16.73
C GLY A 178 -12.91 -8.86 -16.49
N ALA A 179 -12.56 -7.94 -15.58
CA ALA A 179 -13.28 -6.68 -15.40
C ALA A 179 -12.78 -5.64 -16.40
N ARG A 180 -13.68 -4.74 -16.82
CA ARG A 180 -13.33 -3.55 -17.59
C ARG A 180 -12.85 -2.45 -16.65
N VAL A 181 -11.61 -1.98 -16.85
CA VAL A 181 -10.97 -0.97 -15.99
C VAL A 181 -10.97 0.38 -16.69
N ILE A 182 -11.71 1.34 -16.14
CA ILE A 182 -11.62 2.76 -16.48
C ILE A 182 -10.70 3.42 -15.45
N GLY A 183 -9.70 4.16 -15.89
CA GLY A 183 -8.77 4.85 -15.00
C GLY A 183 -8.77 6.35 -15.17
N THR A 184 -8.36 7.11 -14.14
CA THR A 184 -8.07 8.53 -14.27
C THR A 184 -6.59 8.82 -14.02
N THR A 185 -6.00 9.72 -14.79
CA THR A 185 -4.62 10.19 -14.60
C THR A 185 -4.42 11.61 -15.15
N SER A 186 -3.21 12.16 -14.98
CA SER A 186 -2.93 13.58 -15.27
C SER A 186 -2.25 13.86 -16.60
N THR A 187 -1.61 12.86 -17.23
CA THR A 187 -0.82 13.06 -18.47
C THR A 187 -0.96 11.89 -19.44
N LYS A 188 -0.66 12.13 -20.72
CA LYS A 188 -0.70 11.11 -21.78
C LYS A 188 0.29 9.96 -21.53
N GLU A 189 1.48 10.26 -21.03
CA GLU A 189 2.52 9.27 -20.71
C GLU A 189 2.03 8.32 -19.60
N LYS A 190 1.41 8.87 -18.56
CA LYS A 190 0.79 8.09 -17.51
C LYS A 190 -0.39 7.26 -18.00
N ALA A 191 -1.16 7.79 -18.93
CA ALA A 191 -2.25 7.04 -19.54
C ALA A 191 -1.73 5.85 -20.36
N ALA A 192 -0.64 6.02 -21.11
CA ALA A 192 0.00 4.93 -21.84
C ALA A 192 0.46 3.83 -20.87
N LEU A 193 1.18 4.20 -19.80
CA LEU A 193 1.61 3.26 -18.77
C LEU A 193 0.43 2.51 -18.13
N ALA A 194 -0.68 3.19 -17.82
CA ALA A 194 -1.85 2.56 -17.24
C ALA A 194 -2.49 1.53 -18.19
N ARG A 195 -2.58 1.84 -19.50
CA ARG A 195 -3.08 0.90 -20.52
C ARG A 195 -2.18 -0.33 -20.66
N GLU A 196 -0.87 -0.16 -20.68
CA GLU A 196 0.09 -1.27 -20.69
C GLU A 196 -0.12 -2.20 -19.48
N ASN A 197 -0.53 -1.63 -18.34
CA ASN A 197 -0.78 -2.35 -17.11
C ASN A 197 -2.24 -2.81 -16.93
N GLY A 198 -3.11 -2.70 -17.93
CA GLY A 198 -4.42 -3.33 -17.89
C GLY A 198 -5.62 -2.41 -17.82
N ALA A 199 -5.44 -1.10 -17.82
CA ALA A 199 -6.56 -0.17 -17.97
C ALA A 199 -7.06 -0.18 -19.40
N ASP A 200 -8.38 -0.41 -19.60
CA ASP A 200 -9.01 -0.42 -20.92
C ASP A 200 -9.19 1.01 -21.45
N GLU A 201 -9.66 1.90 -20.56
CA GLU A 201 -9.87 3.31 -20.86
C GLU A 201 -9.18 4.18 -19.82
N VAL A 202 -8.60 5.29 -20.27
CA VAL A 202 -7.93 6.23 -19.34
C VAL A 202 -8.32 7.66 -19.67
N ILE A 203 -8.88 8.34 -18.67
CA ILE A 203 -9.39 9.70 -18.73
C ILE A 203 -8.31 10.65 -18.21
N LEU A 204 -7.98 11.69 -18.98
CA LEU A 204 -7.08 12.75 -18.56
C LEU A 204 -7.88 13.82 -17.79
N TYR A 205 -7.98 13.69 -16.47
CA TYR A 205 -8.87 14.53 -15.64
C TYR A 205 -8.54 16.03 -15.66
N LYS A 206 -7.39 16.43 -16.24
CA LYS A 206 -7.06 17.84 -16.47
C LYS A 206 -7.67 18.41 -17.75
N ASP A 207 -7.97 17.54 -18.70
CA ASP A 207 -8.41 17.89 -20.05
C ASP A 207 -9.87 17.50 -20.31
N GLU A 208 -10.41 16.55 -19.53
CA GLU A 208 -11.72 15.94 -19.70
C GLU A 208 -12.54 16.00 -18.40
N ASP A 209 -13.87 16.17 -18.53
CA ASP A 209 -14.79 15.97 -17.40
C ASP A 209 -14.91 14.46 -17.13
N THR A 210 -14.39 14.04 -15.97
CA THR A 210 -14.38 12.62 -15.60
C THR A 210 -15.79 12.03 -15.51
N VAL A 211 -16.78 12.77 -14.99
CA VAL A 211 -18.15 12.28 -14.84
C VAL A 211 -18.80 12.08 -16.21
N ALA A 212 -18.73 13.10 -17.06
CA ALA A 212 -19.28 13.04 -18.40
C ALA A 212 -18.68 11.88 -19.21
N ARG A 213 -17.33 11.74 -19.12
CA ARG A 213 -16.62 10.71 -19.89
C ARG A 213 -16.91 9.30 -19.38
N VAL A 214 -17.01 9.07 -18.07
CA VAL A 214 -17.40 7.76 -17.52
C VAL A 214 -18.82 7.41 -17.95
N LEU A 215 -19.77 8.35 -17.87
CA LEU A 215 -21.16 8.10 -18.29
C LEU A 215 -21.24 7.81 -19.79
N GLU A 216 -20.50 8.51 -20.63
CA GLU A 216 -20.39 8.22 -22.06
C GLU A 216 -19.88 6.79 -22.30
N LEU A 217 -18.77 6.41 -21.67
CA LEU A 217 -18.14 5.08 -21.81
C LEU A 217 -19.03 3.93 -21.31
N THR A 218 -20.01 4.23 -20.47
CA THR A 218 -20.91 3.25 -19.84
C THR A 218 -22.36 3.37 -20.28
N GLY A 219 -22.65 4.13 -21.35
CA GLY A 219 -24.01 4.33 -21.87
C GLY A 219 -24.96 4.99 -20.86
N GLY A 220 -24.45 5.81 -19.96
CA GLY A 220 -25.21 6.52 -18.93
C GLY A 220 -25.40 5.74 -17.62
N GLU A 221 -25.03 4.46 -17.55
CA GLU A 221 -25.27 3.61 -16.38
C GLU A 221 -24.27 3.87 -15.22
N GLY A 222 -23.05 4.27 -15.54
CA GLY A 222 -21.95 4.38 -14.59
C GLY A 222 -21.20 3.06 -14.35
N VAL A 223 -20.44 2.98 -13.26
CA VAL A 223 -19.55 1.85 -12.93
C VAL A 223 -20.08 1.01 -11.77
N ASP A 224 -19.70 -0.27 -11.70
CA ASP A 224 -20.09 -1.20 -10.63
C ASP A 224 -19.38 -0.88 -9.31
N ALA A 225 -18.10 -0.49 -9.41
CA ALA A 225 -17.32 -0.03 -8.26
C ALA A 225 -16.37 1.10 -8.61
N VAL A 226 -16.08 1.95 -7.61
CA VAL A 226 -15.05 2.99 -7.65
C VAL A 226 -14.01 2.71 -6.61
N PHE A 227 -12.73 2.72 -7.00
CA PHE A 227 -11.58 2.66 -6.10
C PHE A 227 -10.92 4.05 -6.05
N ASP A 228 -11.18 4.80 -4.99
CA ASP A 228 -10.82 6.20 -4.87
C ASP A 228 -9.68 6.42 -3.87
N GLY A 229 -8.46 6.63 -4.38
CA GLY A 229 -7.29 7.02 -3.59
C GLY A 229 -7.10 8.54 -3.42
N VAL A 230 -7.92 9.35 -4.10
CA VAL A 230 -7.80 10.82 -4.13
C VAL A 230 -8.48 11.47 -2.93
N GLY A 231 -9.74 11.14 -2.70
CA GLY A 231 -10.52 11.61 -1.56
C GLY A 231 -11.24 12.94 -1.84
N LYS A 232 -10.84 14.03 -1.15
CA LYS A 232 -11.56 15.31 -1.16
C LYS A 232 -12.04 15.75 -2.56
N ASP A 233 -11.17 15.70 -3.57
CA ASP A 233 -11.46 16.29 -4.87
C ASP A 233 -12.33 15.40 -5.78
N THR A 234 -12.46 14.11 -5.49
CA THR A 234 -13.18 13.12 -6.33
C THR A 234 -14.44 12.58 -5.68
N PHE A 235 -14.50 12.60 -4.35
CA PHE A 235 -15.53 11.90 -3.57
C PHE A 235 -16.96 12.23 -4.00
N ASP A 236 -17.28 13.52 -4.19
CA ASP A 236 -18.63 13.95 -4.55
C ASP A 236 -19.03 13.49 -5.95
N ASN A 237 -18.10 13.48 -6.87
CA ASN A 237 -18.35 13.04 -8.24
C ASN A 237 -18.56 11.52 -8.34
N ASN A 238 -18.02 10.74 -7.40
CA ASN A 238 -18.23 9.28 -7.38
C ASN A 238 -19.71 8.89 -7.30
N PHE A 239 -20.54 9.68 -6.60
CA PHE A 239 -21.99 9.43 -6.53
C PHE A 239 -22.72 9.65 -7.87
N LYS A 240 -22.21 10.52 -8.72
CA LYS A 240 -22.80 10.77 -10.05
C LYS A 240 -22.55 9.60 -10.99
N LEU A 241 -21.36 9.01 -10.93
CA LEU A 241 -20.89 7.99 -11.88
C LEU A 241 -21.02 6.54 -11.40
N ILE A 242 -21.44 6.32 -10.15
CA ILE A 242 -21.69 4.96 -9.65
C ILE A 242 -23.07 4.45 -10.07
N LYS A 243 -23.17 3.18 -10.43
CA LYS A 243 -24.44 2.49 -10.69
C LYS A 243 -25.32 2.41 -9.45
N ARG A 244 -26.62 2.20 -9.65
CA ARG A 244 -27.54 1.79 -8.60
C ARG A 244 -27.04 0.49 -7.95
N LYS A 245 -26.96 0.45 -6.62
CA LYS A 245 -26.39 -0.66 -5.81
C LYS A 245 -24.88 -0.85 -5.96
N GLY A 246 -24.17 0.08 -6.63
CA GLY A 246 -22.72 0.04 -6.76
C GLY A 246 -21.99 0.32 -5.46
N THR A 247 -20.69 0.14 -5.49
CA THR A 247 -19.82 0.29 -4.30
C THR A 247 -18.76 1.37 -4.52
N ILE A 248 -18.66 2.30 -3.60
CA ILE A 248 -17.55 3.26 -3.53
C ILE A 248 -16.58 2.80 -2.46
N VAL A 249 -15.37 2.45 -2.86
CA VAL A 249 -14.27 2.08 -1.95
C VAL A 249 -13.35 3.30 -1.82
N SER A 250 -13.45 3.98 -0.67
CA SER A 250 -12.57 5.10 -0.33
C SER A 250 -11.22 4.57 0.12
N VAL A 251 -10.25 4.53 -0.79
CA VAL A 251 -8.93 3.91 -0.61
C VAL A 251 -7.96 4.84 0.13
N GLY A 252 -7.99 6.13 -0.21
CA GLY A 252 -7.00 7.10 0.29
C GLY A 252 -7.52 8.53 0.36
N ASN A 253 -6.62 9.45 0.72
CA ASN A 253 -6.88 10.87 0.89
C ASN A 253 -5.73 11.71 0.27
N ALA A 254 -5.30 11.38 -0.95
CA ALA A 254 -4.13 12.05 -1.56
C ALA A 254 -4.35 13.56 -1.76
N SER A 255 -5.60 14.01 -2.01
CA SER A 255 -5.97 15.43 -2.09
C SER A 255 -6.49 16.02 -0.77
N GLY A 256 -6.50 15.22 0.29
CA GLY A 256 -7.02 15.59 1.60
C GLY A 256 -8.22 14.74 2.04
N PRO A 257 -8.60 14.84 3.32
CA PRO A 257 -9.72 14.09 3.87
C PRO A 257 -11.06 14.55 3.27
N VAL A 258 -11.97 13.59 3.12
CA VAL A 258 -13.37 13.86 2.72
C VAL A 258 -14.08 14.62 3.84
N ALA A 259 -14.84 15.63 3.47
CA ALA A 259 -15.67 16.36 4.42
C ALA A 259 -16.79 15.45 4.99
N PRO A 260 -17.25 15.71 6.23
CA PRO A 260 -18.42 15.01 6.78
C PRO A 260 -19.63 15.14 5.86
N PHE A 261 -20.37 14.07 5.66
CA PHE A 261 -21.59 14.05 4.84
C PHE A 261 -22.70 13.22 5.50
N SER A 262 -23.96 13.48 5.11
CA SER A 262 -25.10 12.72 5.60
C SER A 262 -25.19 11.34 4.95
N PRO A 263 -25.38 10.24 5.71
CA PRO A 263 -25.65 8.91 5.15
C PRO A 263 -26.88 8.85 4.23
N LEU A 264 -27.82 9.78 4.33
CA LEU A 264 -28.97 9.91 3.43
C LEU A 264 -28.55 10.03 1.96
N ARG A 265 -27.35 10.50 1.69
CA ARG A 265 -26.81 10.58 0.32
C ARG A 265 -26.68 9.20 -0.37
N LEU A 266 -26.59 8.14 0.40
CA LEU A 266 -26.47 6.77 -0.13
C LEU A 266 -27.83 6.25 -0.67
N VAL A 267 -28.94 6.84 -0.24
CA VAL A 267 -30.29 6.33 -0.52
C VAL A 267 -30.66 6.41 -2.00
N GLU A 268 -30.26 7.47 -2.71
CA GLU A 268 -30.66 7.75 -4.09
C GLU A 268 -30.41 6.56 -5.03
N LYS A 269 -29.26 5.90 -4.90
CA LYS A 269 -28.87 4.74 -5.72
C LYS A 269 -28.63 3.48 -4.87
N ASN A 270 -28.98 3.46 -3.58
CA ASN A 270 -28.61 2.38 -2.63
C ASN A 270 -27.12 2.03 -2.70
N VAL A 271 -26.27 3.05 -2.66
CA VAL A 271 -24.82 2.92 -2.77
C VAL A 271 -24.24 2.30 -1.51
N LYS A 272 -23.29 1.39 -1.68
CA LYS A 272 -22.42 0.92 -0.58
C LYS A 272 -21.19 1.83 -0.53
N LEU A 273 -20.80 2.25 0.67
CA LEU A 273 -19.59 3.02 0.90
C LEU A 273 -18.73 2.32 1.94
N LEU A 274 -17.47 2.09 1.60
CA LEU A 274 -16.48 1.48 2.47
C LEU A 274 -15.24 2.36 2.57
N ARG A 275 -14.67 2.46 3.79
CA ARG A 275 -13.33 3.02 4.04
C ARG A 275 -12.48 1.95 4.71
N PRO A 276 -12.01 0.95 3.94
CA PRO A 276 -11.28 -0.17 4.49
C PRO A 276 -9.83 0.19 4.82
N THR A 277 -9.22 -0.65 5.66
CA THR A 277 -7.76 -0.71 5.81
C THR A 277 -7.29 -2.14 5.58
N MET A 278 -6.23 -2.32 4.84
CA MET A 278 -5.62 -3.61 4.56
C MET A 278 -5.27 -4.36 5.85
N THR A 279 -4.78 -3.67 6.86
CA THR A 279 -4.39 -4.26 8.16
C THR A 279 -5.55 -4.99 8.86
N ASN A 280 -6.81 -4.56 8.65
CA ASN A 280 -7.97 -5.26 9.22
C ASN A 280 -8.38 -6.50 8.41
N TYR A 281 -7.99 -6.58 7.14
CA TYR A 281 -8.18 -7.78 6.30
C TYR A 281 -7.04 -8.80 6.46
N THR A 282 -5.94 -8.41 7.09
CA THR A 282 -4.80 -9.28 7.42
C THR A 282 -4.58 -9.35 8.93
N TYR A 283 -5.66 -9.20 9.72
CA TYR A 283 -5.59 -9.03 11.17
C TYR A 283 -5.18 -10.32 11.89
N THR A 284 -5.74 -11.45 11.50
CA THR A 284 -5.37 -12.75 12.06
C THR A 284 -4.12 -13.32 11.38
N PRO A 285 -3.34 -14.16 12.07
CA PRO A 285 -2.20 -14.82 11.45
C PRO A 285 -2.55 -15.65 10.21
N GLU A 286 -3.74 -16.26 10.20
CA GLU A 286 -4.25 -17.07 9.09
C GLU A 286 -4.55 -16.21 7.87
N GLU A 287 -5.20 -15.06 8.05
CA GLU A 287 -5.45 -14.09 6.99
C GLU A 287 -4.13 -13.53 6.44
N ALA A 288 -3.22 -13.11 7.33
CA ALA A 288 -1.91 -12.62 6.92
C ALA A 288 -1.14 -13.67 6.09
N LEU A 289 -1.12 -14.93 6.53
CA LEU A 289 -0.50 -16.02 5.79
C LEU A 289 -1.16 -16.25 4.43
N TYR A 290 -2.49 -16.28 4.38
CA TYR A 290 -3.25 -16.49 3.15
C TYR A 290 -2.99 -15.38 2.13
N TYR A 291 -3.23 -14.14 2.51
CA TYR A 291 -3.07 -13.01 1.61
C TYR A 291 -1.61 -12.74 1.24
N GLY A 292 -0.69 -12.91 2.18
CA GLY A 292 0.75 -12.79 1.91
C GLY A 292 1.24 -13.79 0.87
N ARG A 293 0.83 -15.06 0.98
CA ARG A 293 1.14 -16.08 -0.03
C ARG A 293 0.54 -15.75 -1.38
N LYS A 294 -0.74 -15.33 -1.40
CA LYS A 294 -1.42 -14.98 -2.66
C LYS A 294 -0.75 -13.84 -3.40
N VAL A 295 -0.39 -12.76 -2.73
CA VAL A 295 0.26 -11.65 -3.42
C VAL A 295 1.66 -12.00 -3.91
N PHE A 296 2.44 -12.78 -3.16
CA PHE A 296 3.75 -13.24 -3.65
C PHE A 296 3.63 -14.30 -4.76
N GLU A 297 2.59 -15.12 -4.79
CA GLU A 297 2.27 -16.00 -5.91
C GLU A 297 2.02 -15.16 -7.19
N LEU A 298 1.14 -14.16 -7.12
CA LEU A 298 0.80 -13.27 -8.24
C LEU A 298 1.98 -12.41 -8.71
N ILE A 299 2.90 -12.06 -7.81
CA ILE A 299 4.16 -11.38 -8.19
C ILE A 299 5.10 -12.38 -8.87
N GLY A 300 5.19 -13.59 -8.33
CA GLY A 300 6.09 -14.64 -8.84
C GLY A 300 5.71 -15.17 -10.22
N ASP A 301 4.44 -15.28 -10.54
CA ASP A 301 3.92 -15.72 -11.84
C ASP A 301 3.79 -14.57 -12.87
N GLY A 302 4.03 -13.32 -12.44
CA GLY A 302 4.02 -12.14 -13.30
C GLY A 302 2.62 -11.55 -13.56
N THR A 303 1.58 -12.03 -12.89
CA THR A 303 0.24 -11.42 -12.90
C THR A 303 0.30 -10.02 -12.31
N LEU A 304 1.05 -9.84 -11.20
CA LEU A 304 1.38 -8.54 -10.64
C LEU A 304 2.82 -8.16 -10.95
N LYS A 305 3.00 -7.15 -11.76
CA LYS A 305 4.30 -6.55 -12.09
C LYS A 305 4.51 -5.32 -11.21
N ILE A 306 5.53 -5.36 -10.36
CA ILE A 306 5.84 -4.27 -9.45
C ILE A 306 6.67 -3.22 -10.19
N ASN A 307 6.05 -2.09 -10.52
CA ASN A 307 6.73 -0.96 -11.14
C ASN A 307 7.40 -0.10 -10.06
N ILE A 308 8.73 0.02 -10.09
CA ILE A 308 9.49 0.88 -9.18
C ILE A 308 9.82 2.18 -9.90
N PHE A 309 9.30 3.31 -9.37
CA PHE A 309 9.52 4.63 -9.90
C PHE A 309 10.98 5.08 -9.71
N LYS A 310 11.46 5.05 -8.46
CA LYS A 310 12.83 5.48 -8.13
C LYS A 310 13.27 4.87 -6.81
N GLU A 311 14.58 4.65 -6.69
CA GLU A 311 15.27 4.22 -5.48
C GLU A 311 16.04 5.39 -4.89
N TYR A 312 15.91 5.60 -3.59
CA TYR A 312 16.56 6.67 -2.85
C TYR A 312 17.52 6.11 -1.80
N PRO A 313 18.54 6.89 -1.40
CA PRO A 313 19.47 6.45 -0.34
C PRO A 313 18.80 6.55 1.05
N PHE A 314 19.28 5.73 1.99
CA PHE A 314 18.87 5.76 3.41
C PHE A 314 19.51 6.94 4.16
N THR A 315 19.11 8.15 3.79
CA THR A 315 19.49 9.41 4.44
C THR A 315 18.25 10.24 4.73
N ALA A 316 18.36 11.22 5.61
CA ALA A 316 17.24 12.14 5.88
C ALA A 316 16.80 12.86 4.60
N GLU A 317 17.76 13.30 3.78
CA GLU A 317 17.53 13.96 2.49
C GLU A 317 16.83 13.04 1.50
N GLY A 318 17.32 11.78 1.37
CA GLY A 318 16.73 10.79 0.47
C GLY A 318 15.27 10.48 0.83
N VAL A 319 14.96 10.37 2.13
CA VAL A 319 13.57 10.14 2.58
C VAL A 319 12.69 11.39 2.39
N ARG A 320 13.24 12.60 2.61
CA ARG A 320 12.54 13.86 2.31
C ARG A 320 12.18 13.96 0.82
N GLU A 321 13.15 13.69 -0.06
CA GLU A 321 12.95 13.69 -1.51
C GLU A 321 11.92 12.62 -1.92
N ALA A 322 12.04 11.39 -1.40
CA ALA A 322 11.12 10.30 -1.67
C ALA A 322 9.66 10.63 -1.32
N GLN A 323 9.41 11.19 -0.13
CA GLN A 323 8.07 11.61 0.28
C GLN A 323 7.59 12.84 -0.49
N SER A 324 8.48 13.78 -0.85
CA SER A 324 8.13 14.95 -1.66
C SER A 324 7.72 14.55 -3.08
N ASP A 325 8.47 13.65 -3.71
CA ASP A 325 8.11 13.11 -5.03
C ASP A 325 6.78 12.36 -4.98
N LEU A 326 6.54 11.57 -3.93
CA LEU A 326 5.28 10.84 -3.76
C LEU A 326 4.07 11.79 -3.73
N VAL A 327 4.13 12.87 -2.94
CA VAL A 327 3.00 13.82 -2.84
C VAL A 327 2.88 14.78 -4.00
N SER A 328 3.94 14.96 -4.79
CA SER A 328 3.93 15.84 -5.98
C SER A 328 3.01 15.33 -7.09
N GLY A 329 2.55 14.07 -7.01
CA GLY A 329 1.78 13.41 -8.04
C GLY A 329 2.59 13.06 -9.30
N LYS A 330 3.93 13.15 -9.28
CA LYS A 330 4.79 12.80 -10.42
C LYS A 330 5.08 11.31 -10.52
N THR A 331 4.99 10.58 -9.40
CA THR A 331 5.39 9.18 -9.33
C THR A 331 4.48 8.27 -10.15
N THR A 332 5.11 7.28 -10.80
CA THR A 332 4.46 6.16 -11.48
C THR A 332 5.00 4.86 -10.90
N GLY A 333 4.20 4.16 -10.11
CA GLY A 333 4.69 2.99 -9.39
C GLY A 333 5.21 3.30 -7.99
N LYS A 334 6.05 2.42 -7.46
CA LYS A 334 6.53 2.44 -6.08
C LYS A 334 7.80 3.26 -5.88
N VAL A 335 7.83 3.99 -4.79
CA VAL A 335 9.04 4.65 -4.25
C VAL A 335 9.66 3.75 -3.21
N ILE A 336 10.96 3.49 -3.30
CA ILE A 336 11.71 2.67 -2.35
C ILE A 336 13.00 3.37 -1.87
N ILE A 337 13.49 2.92 -0.74
CA ILE A 337 14.76 3.36 -0.16
C ILE A 337 15.65 2.13 0.02
N LYS A 338 16.88 2.21 -0.44
CA LYS A 338 17.89 1.19 -0.20
C LYS A 338 18.60 1.48 1.12
N VAL A 339 18.65 0.48 1.97
CA VAL A 339 19.42 0.50 3.22
C VAL A 339 20.76 -0.18 2.95
N ASP A 340 21.85 0.48 3.30
CA ASP A 340 23.23 -0.01 3.08
C ASP A 340 23.66 -1.05 4.13
#